data_2c5c08821a2223c6d26006be6bbb8051
#
_entry.id   2c5c08821a2223c6d26006be6bbb8051
#
_cell.length_a   1.000
_cell.length_b   1.000
_cell.length_c   1.000
_cell.angle_alpha   90.00
_cell.angle_beta   90.00
_cell.angle_gamma   90.00
#
_symmetry.space_group_name_H-M   'P 1'
#
loop_
_entity.id
_entity.type
_entity.pdbx_description
1 polymer ?
#
loop_
_entity_poly.entity_id
_entity_poly.type
_entity_poly.pdbx_seq_one_letter_code
_entity_poly.pdbx_strand_id
1 'polypeptide(L)'
;MDFKMALRDLEDQRSKDRFKTVIIDTVSICWEMCEKYVCQQNGVQKIGDIPWGAGYTACKKEFEGSIRRITQLGYGVVLIAHSASRVEKTADGSDIEIISPDLPKRAAEVCNGIVDIIGYIGNEWVNGERKRWLYTRETPTLFAGSRFKYMPDKIPFGYDELVNAIADAIEMAETRDGATVADTVAAKTEERVDFNTVRARAQELWVKLVGTGENAKPDVANAILKKIEITMGRRMKLSEFTEDQADLLQLVVLDMEEMAK
;
A
#
# COMPACT_ATOMS: atom_id res chain seq x y z
N MET A 1 -7.28 5.52 18.23
CA MET A 1 -6.99 6.33 17.00
C MET A 1 -7.46 5.51 15.81
N ASP A 2 -8.21 6.10 14.90
CA ASP A 2 -8.65 5.43 13.69
C ASP A 2 -7.44 5.24 12.75
N PHE A 3 -7.28 4.04 12.19
CA PHE A 3 -6.19 3.73 11.25
C PHE A 3 -6.16 4.69 10.05
N LYS A 4 -7.34 5.09 9.55
CA LYS A 4 -7.45 6.09 8.48
C LYS A 4 -6.96 7.48 8.87
N MET A 5 -7.15 7.88 10.13
CA MET A 5 -6.57 9.14 10.64
C MET A 5 -5.06 9.04 10.69
N ALA A 6 -4.51 7.93 11.19
CA ALA A 6 -3.07 7.71 11.20
C ALA A 6 -2.45 7.77 9.78
N LEU A 7 -3.13 7.20 8.77
CA LEU A 7 -2.68 7.30 7.38
C LEU A 7 -2.65 8.75 6.88
N ARG A 8 -3.64 9.58 7.24
CA ARG A 8 -3.64 11.01 6.89
C ARG A 8 -2.51 11.77 7.59
N ASP A 9 -2.28 11.47 8.87
CA ASP A 9 -1.19 12.10 9.62
C ASP A 9 0.19 11.76 9.03
N LEU A 10 0.35 10.57 8.44
CA LEU A 10 1.56 10.16 7.73
C LEU A 10 1.78 10.93 6.41
N GLU A 11 0.77 11.56 5.84
CA GLU A 11 0.89 12.40 4.64
C GLU A 11 1.55 13.75 4.94
N ASP A 12 1.48 14.21 6.20
CA ASP A 12 2.09 15.48 6.62
C ASP A 12 3.63 15.41 6.52
N GLN A 13 4.24 16.47 5.99
CA GLN A 13 5.71 16.58 5.87
C GLN A 13 6.42 16.42 7.22
N ARG A 14 5.84 16.92 8.32
CA ARG A 14 6.38 16.75 9.68
C ARG A 14 6.49 15.29 10.08
N SER A 15 5.53 14.46 9.68
CA SER A 15 5.57 13.02 9.93
C SER A 15 6.68 12.35 9.12
N LYS A 16 6.87 12.75 7.85
CA LYS A 16 7.94 12.26 6.98
C LYS A 16 9.34 12.61 7.48
N ASP A 17 9.49 13.80 8.04
CA ASP A 17 10.76 14.25 8.62
C ASP A 17 11.10 13.49 9.92
N ARG A 18 10.07 13.09 10.68
CA ARG A 18 10.21 12.45 11.99
C ARG A 18 10.29 10.93 11.92
N PHE A 19 9.52 10.30 11.05
CA PHE A 19 9.41 8.84 10.96
C PHE A 19 9.89 8.34 9.59
N LYS A 20 10.55 7.19 9.58
CA LYS A 20 11.00 6.52 8.35
C LYS A 20 10.34 5.16 8.17
N THR A 21 9.81 4.58 9.23
CA THR A 21 9.22 3.24 9.22
C THR A 21 7.91 3.25 10.00
N VAL A 22 6.92 2.57 9.46
CA VAL A 22 5.62 2.31 10.10
C VAL A 22 5.56 0.84 10.47
N ILE A 23 5.25 0.55 11.72
CA ILE A 23 5.11 -0.81 12.24
C ILE A 23 3.62 -1.07 12.54
N ILE A 24 3.07 -2.14 11.98
CA ILE A 24 1.71 -2.61 12.25
C ILE A 24 1.79 -3.84 13.14
N ASP A 25 1.41 -3.69 14.41
CA ASP A 25 1.43 -4.74 15.43
C ASP A 25 0.02 -4.88 16.07
N THR A 26 -0.73 -5.92 15.74
CA THR A 26 -0.44 -6.98 14.77
C THR A 26 -1.27 -6.79 13.49
N VAL A 27 -0.76 -7.31 12.39
CA VAL A 27 -1.42 -7.20 11.09
C VAL A 27 -2.74 -7.98 11.03
N SER A 28 -2.90 -9.03 11.83
CA SER A 28 -4.17 -9.78 11.97
C SER A 28 -5.29 -8.90 12.55
N ILE A 29 -5.00 -8.14 13.60
CA ILE A 29 -5.95 -7.17 14.18
C ILE A 29 -6.27 -6.06 13.17
N CYS A 30 -5.27 -5.58 12.43
CA CYS A 30 -5.48 -4.59 11.38
C CYS A 30 -6.45 -5.10 10.30
N TRP A 31 -6.34 -6.39 9.90
CA TRP A 31 -7.29 -7.02 8.98
C TRP A 31 -8.70 -7.06 9.56
N GLU A 32 -8.88 -7.49 10.82
CA GLU A 32 -10.19 -7.50 11.47
C GLU A 32 -10.83 -6.10 11.54
N MET A 33 -10.03 -5.07 11.81
CA MET A 33 -10.50 -3.68 11.80
C MET A 33 -10.94 -3.26 10.39
N CYS A 34 -10.23 -3.71 9.35
CA CYS A 34 -10.61 -3.49 7.95
C CYS A 34 -11.94 -4.17 7.61
N GLU A 35 -12.16 -5.42 8.05
CA GLU A 35 -13.46 -6.11 7.88
C GLU A 35 -14.61 -5.35 8.56
N LYS A 36 -14.40 -4.90 9.80
CA LYS A 36 -15.40 -4.09 10.53
C LYS A 36 -15.70 -2.78 9.80
N TYR A 37 -14.68 -2.12 9.28
CA TYR A 37 -14.83 -0.89 8.49
C TYR A 37 -15.69 -1.13 7.24
N VAL A 38 -15.38 -2.18 6.45
CA VAL A 38 -16.15 -2.52 5.25
C VAL A 38 -17.59 -2.88 5.59
N CYS A 39 -17.84 -3.63 6.68
CA CYS A 39 -19.17 -3.93 7.17
C CYS A 39 -19.95 -2.66 7.50
N GLN A 40 -19.34 -1.71 8.22
CA GLN A 40 -19.96 -0.43 8.57
C GLN A 40 -20.32 0.39 7.32
N GLN A 41 -19.44 0.45 6.32
CA GLN A 41 -19.69 1.16 5.06
C GLN A 41 -20.89 0.58 4.29
N ASN A 42 -21.16 -0.71 4.44
CA ASN A 42 -22.26 -1.41 3.75
C ASN A 42 -23.49 -1.62 4.65
N GLY A 43 -23.49 -1.13 5.90
CA GLY A 43 -24.61 -1.27 6.82
C GLY A 43 -24.93 -2.71 7.23
N VAL A 44 -23.93 -3.60 7.21
CA VAL A 44 -24.07 -5.02 7.57
C VAL A 44 -23.26 -5.35 8.82
N GLN A 45 -23.60 -6.47 9.49
CA GLN A 45 -22.88 -6.92 10.69
C GLN A 45 -21.72 -7.85 10.37
N LYS A 46 -21.80 -8.62 9.29
CA LYS A 46 -20.78 -9.59 8.88
C LYS A 46 -20.41 -9.38 7.43
N ILE A 47 -19.14 -9.60 7.11
CA ILE A 47 -18.60 -9.45 5.75
C ILE A 47 -19.31 -10.37 4.73
N GLY A 48 -19.76 -11.56 5.19
CA GLY A 48 -20.49 -12.52 4.38
C GLY A 48 -21.93 -12.09 4.02
N ASP A 49 -22.50 -11.11 4.73
CA ASP A 49 -23.84 -10.59 4.45
C ASP A 49 -23.87 -9.68 3.21
N ILE A 50 -22.69 -9.27 2.72
CA ILE A 50 -22.57 -8.51 1.47
C ILE A 50 -22.68 -9.50 0.30
N PRO A 51 -23.67 -9.28 -0.63
CA PRO A 51 -23.98 -10.25 -1.69
C PRO A 51 -22.79 -10.59 -2.57
N TRP A 52 -22.84 -11.80 -3.13
CA TRP A 52 -21.90 -12.30 -4.17
C TRP A 52 -20.44 -12.33 -3.74
N GLY A 53 -20.16 -12.35 -2.45
CA GLY A 53 -18.78 -12.32 -1.94
C GLY A 53 -18.06 -10.97 -2.16
N ALA A 54 -18.78 -9.93 -2.57
CA ALA A 54 -18.23 -8.60 -2.84
C ALA A 54 -17.58 -7.98 -1.60
N GLY A 55 -18.09 -8.29 -0.40
CA GLY A 55 -17.51 -7.82 0.87
C GLY A 55 -16.07 -8.26 1.07
N TYR A 56 -15.76 -9.50 0.79
CA TYR A 56 -14.39 -10.02 0.90
C TYR A 56 -13.43 -9.37 -0.11
N THR A 57 -13.92 -9.08 -1.31
CA THR A 57 -13.15 -8.39 -2.34
C THR A 57 -12.92 -6.93 -1.96
N ALA A 58 -13.94 -6.26 -1.41
CA ALA A 58 -13.84 -4.90 -0.92
C ALA A 58 -12.85 -4.81 0.24
N CYS A 59 -12.90 -5.76 1.20
CA CYS A 59 -11.96 -5.80 2.31
C CYS A 59 -10.52 -6.00 1.82
N LYS A 60 -10.28 -6.94 0.89
CA LYS A 60 -8.94 -7.15 0.31
C LYS A 60 -8.40 -5.87 -0.34
N LYS A 61 -9.21 -5.19 -1.16
CA LYS A 61 -8.81 -3.93 -1.83
C LYS A 61 -8.53 -2.81 -0.83
N GLU A 62 -9.38 -2.67 0.18
CA GLU A 62 -9.23 -1.64 1.21
C GLU A 62 -7.97 -1.86 2.05
N PHE A 63 -7.72 -3.09 2.46
CA PHE A 63 -6.53 -3.47 3.22
C PHE A 63 -5.25 -3.27 2.39
N GLU A 64 -5.23 -3.80 1.16
CA GLU A 64 -4.10 -3.65 0.24
C GLU A 64 -3.81 -2.17 -0.07
N GLY A 65 -4.84 -1.40 -0.40
CA GLY A 65 -4.72 0.03 -0.70
C GLY A 65 -4.15 0.81 0.49
N SER A 66 -4.60 0.48 1.70
CA SER A 66 -4.12 1.14 2.93
C SER A 66 -2.63 0.86 3.20
N ILE A 67 -2.17 -0.39 3.03
CA ILE A 67 -0.75 -0.72 3.23
C ILE A 67 0.12 -0.13 2.09
N ARG A 68 -0.33 -0.25 0.84
CA ARG A 68 0.39 0.36 -0.30
C ARG A 68 0.50 1.88 -0.18
N ARG A 69 -0.50 2.54 0.41
CA ARG A 69 -0.41 3.98 0.66
C ARG A 69 0.77 4.34 1.55
N ILE A 70 1.07 3.56 2.58
CA ILE A 70 2.23 3.80 3.47
C ILE A 70 3.54 3.71 2.66
N THR A 71 3.70 2.69 1.82
CA THR A 71 4.91 2.55 0.99
C THR A 71 5.02 3.63 -0.08
N GLN A 72 3.91 4.04 -0.70
CA GLN A 72 3.85 5.14 -1.67
C GLN A 72 4.24 6.48 -1.06
N LEU A 73 3.98 6.69 0.24
CA LEU A 73 4.42 7.87 0.98
C LEU A 73 5.93 7.86 1.29
N GLY A 74 6.65 6.78 0.95
CA GLY A 74 8.09 6.64 1.15
C GLY A 74 8.49 6.06 2.49
N TYR A 75 7.56 5.48 3.27
CA TYR A 75 7.89 4.80 4.52
C TYR A 75 8.27 3.33 4.29
N GLY A 76 9.24 2.84 5.05
CA GLY A 76 9.40 1.41 5.28
C GLY A 76 8.19 0.84 6.05
N VAL A 77 7.80 -0.39 5.74
CA VAL A 77 6.66 -1.04 6.42
C VAL A 77 7.11 -2.32 7.08
N VAL A 78 6.83 -2.47 8.37
CA VAL A 78 7.02 -3.71 9.13
C VAL A 78 5.65 -4.22 9.57
N LEU A 79 5.34 -5.44 9.17
CA LEU A 79 4.09 -6.15 9.51
C LEU A 79 4.43 -7.23 10.54
N ILE A 80 3.88 -7.13 11.74
CA ILE A 80 4.08 -8.12 12.80
C ILE A 80 2.84 -9.02 12.86
N ALA A 81 3.08 -10.34 12.82
CA ALA A 81 2.06 -11.36 12.99
C ALA A 81 2.51 -12.39 14.02
N HIS A 82 1.56 -13.00 14.72
CA HIS A 82 1.85 -14.23 15.46
C HIS A 82 2.12 -15.37 14.49
N SER A 83 2.81 -16.42 14.95
CA SER A 83 2.96 -17.65 14.20
C SER A 83 1.89 -18.66 14.60
N ALA A 84 1.40 -19.41 13.62
CA ALA A 84 0.53 -20.54 13.83
C ALA A 84 1.11 -21.78 13.15
N SER A 85 0.83 -22.93 13.72
CA SER A 85 1.16 -24.22 13.13
C SER A 85 -0.04 -24.73 12.34
N ARG A 86 0.21 -25.21 11.12
CA ARG A 86 -0.80 -25.82 10.23
C ARG A 86 -0.30 -27.16 9.75
N VAL A 87 -1.20 -28.14 9.74
CA VAL A 87 -0.90 -29.46 9.18
C VAL A 87 -1.27 -29.44 7.70
N GLU A 88 -0.31 -29.76 6.85
CA GLU A 88 -0.49 -29.91 5.40
C GLU A 88 -0.15 -31.35 4.98
N LYS A 89 -0.78 -31.80 3.90
CA LYS A 89 -0.46 -33.13 3.34
C LYS A 89 0.64 -33.02 2.30
N THR A 90 1.67 -33.80 2.47
CA THR A 90 2.74 -33.96 1.49
C THR A 90 2.27 -34.78 0.28
N ALA A 91 3.06 -34.81 -0.78
CA ALA A 91 2.72 -35.54 -2.01
C ALA A 91 2.59 -37.04 -1.81
N ASP A 92 3.26 -37.63 -0.81
CA ASP A 92 3.17 -39.03 -0.41
C ASP A 92 2.01 -39.32 0.55
N GLY A 93 1.24 -38.29 0.93
CA GLY A 93 0.07 -38.40 1.82
C GLY A 93 0.40 -38.33 3.31
N SER A 94 1.66 -38.16 3.70
CA SER A 94 2.04 -37.93 5.10
C SER A 94 1.66 -36.51 5.54
N ASP A 95 1.42 -36.33 6.83
CA ASP A 95 1.14 -35.03 7.42
C ASP A 95 2.45 -34.33 7.81
N ILE A 96 2.59 -33.08 7.41
CA ILE A 96 3.70 -32.21 7.80
C ILE A 96 3.16 -30.98 8.53
N GLU A 97 3.77 -30.60 9.62
CA GLU A 97 3.43 -29.41 10.38
C GLU A 97 4.25 -28.23 9.87
N ILE A 98 3.58 -27.18 9.40
CA ILE A 98 4.22 -25.98 8.86
C ILE A 98 3.90 -24.79 9.76
N ILE A 99 4.94 -24.09 10.19
CA ILE A 99 4.84 -22.84 10.91
C ILE A 99 4.70 -21.71 9.89
N SER A 100 3.66 -20.89 10.02
CA SER A 100 3.38 -19.76 9.14
C SER A 100 2.81 -18.57 9.93
N PRO A 101 2.76 -17.34 9.37
CA PRO A 101 2.05 -16.23 10.00
C PRO A 101 0.58 -16.57 10.22
N ASP A 102 0.06 -16.25 11.41
CA ASP A 102 -1.36 -16.43 11.76
C ASP A 102 -2.20 -15.32 11.14
N LEU A 103 -2.53 -15.51 9.86
CA LEU A 103 -3.30 -14.58 9.07
C LEU A 103 -4.39 -15.30 8.28
N PRO A 104 -5.57 -14.67 8.11
CA PRO A 104 -6.55 -15.12 7.13
C PRO A 104 -5.92 -15.19 5.74
N LYS A 105 -6.29 -16.21 4.94
CA LYS A 105 -5.69 -16.45 3.61
C LYS A 105 -5.61 -15.19 2.75
N ARG A 106 -6.67 -14.36 2.70
CA ARG A 106 -6.69 -13.14 1.89
C ARG A 106 -5.74 -12.06 2.40
N ALA A 107 -5.60 -11.93 3.72
CA ALA A 107 -4.63 -11.02 4.32
C ALA A 107 -3.19 -11.48 4.03
N ALA A 108 -2.92 -12.80 4.19
CA ALA A 108 -1.63 -13.40 3.86
C ALA A 108 -1.24 -13.18 2.39
N GLU A 109 -2.18 -13.36 1.44
CA GLU A 109 -1.95 -13.09 0.02
C GLU A 109 -1.51 -11.64 -0.24
N VAL A 110 -2.15 -10.68 0.43
CA VAL A 110 -1.79 -9.25 0.30
C VAL A 110 -0.42 -8.98 0.90
N CYS A 111 -0.19 -9.42 2.14
CA CYS A 111 1.08 -9.20 2.83
C CYS A 111 2.25 -9.81 2.04
N ASN A 112 2.13 -11.08 1.64
CA ASN A 112 3.16 -11.80 0.88
C ASN A 112 3.45 -11.14 -0.49
N GLY A 113 2.45 -10.49 -1.08
CA GLY A 113 2.59 -9.74 -2.34
C GLY A 113 3.31 -8.40 -2.20
N ILE A 114 3.35 -7.83 -0.99
CA ILE A 114 3.89 -6.48 -0.75
C ILE A 114 5.30 -6.53 -0.15
N VAL A 115 5.54 -7.43 0.83
CA VAL A 115 6.80 -7.46 1.57
C VAL A 115 7.96 -8.05 0.76
N ASP A 116 9.17 -7.58 1.04
CA ASP A 116 10.40 -8.09 0.44
C ASP A 116 11.01 -9.23 1.26
N ILE A 117 10.72 -9.28 2.55
CA ILE A 117 11.19 -10.32 3.47
C ILE A 117 10.03 -10.82 4.31
N ILE A 118 9.88 -12.14 4.38
CA ILE A 118 9.02 -12.84 5.33
C ILE A 118 9.95 -13.55 6.30
N GLY A 119 10.07 -13.00 7.51
CA GLY A 119 10.98 -13.50 8.52
C GLY A 119 10.26 -14.21 9.66
N TYR A 120 10.81 -15.31 10.13
CA TYR A 120 10.36 -15.98 11.34
C TYR A 120 11.38 -15.82 12.45
N ILE A 121 10.93 -15.36 13.62
CA ILE A 121 11.79 -15.22 14.80
C ILE A 121 11.67 -16.49 15.63
N GLY A 122 12.73 -17.28 15.62
CA GLY A 122 12.82 -18.53 16.38
C GLY A 122 13.90 -18.47 17.46
N ASN A 123 13.88 -19.45 18.35
CA ASN A 123 14.87 -19.59 19.42
C ASN A 123 15.60 -20.91 19.27
N GLU A 124 16.93 -20.89 19.40
CA GLU A 124 17.78 -22.07 19.43
C GLU A 124 18.64 -22.08 20.69
N TRP A 125 18.95 -23.28 21.19
CA TRP A 125 19.92 -23.45 22.23
C TRP A 125 21.32 -23.62 21.63
N VAL A 126 22.19 -22.65 21.88
CA VAL A 126 23.57 -22.66 21.40
C VAL A 126 24.49 -22.63 22.62
N ASN A 127 25.27 -23.68 22.84
CA ASN A 127 26.19 -23.78 23.98
C ASN A 127 25.50 -23.59 25.36
N GLY A 128 24.25 -24.03 25.52
CA GLY A 128 23.49 -23.89 26.76
C GLY A 128 22.80 -22.56 26.95
N GLU A 129 22.95 -21.62 25.99
CA GLU A 129 22.28 -20.31 25.99
C GLU A 129 21.14 -20.28 24.93
N ARG A 130 20.04 -19.63 25.29
CA ARG A 130 18.92 -19.42 24.37
C ARG A 130 19.21 -18.20 23.49
N LYS A 131 19.40 -18.42 22.17
CA LYS A 131 19.64 -17.36 21.20
C LYS A 131 18.44 -17.19 20.28
N ARG A 132 18.13 -15.96 19.91
CA ARG A 132 17.11 -15.65 18.93
C ARG A 132 17.73 -15.54 17.55
N TRP A 133 17.03 -16.09 16.57
CA TRP A 133 17.40 -16.06 15.17
C TRP A 133 16.25 -15.55 14.32
N LEU A 134 16.57 -14.83 13.25
CA LEU A 134 15.64 -14.49 12.20
C LEU A 134 15.90 -15.43 11.02
N TYR A 135 14.93 -16.28 10.71
CA TYR A 135 14.92 -17.15 9.54
C TYR A 135 14.34 -16.39 8.36
N THR A 136 15.03 -16.34 7.24
CA THR A 136 14.73 -15.56 6.04
C THR A 136 14.50 -16.42 4.81
N ARG A 137 14.63 -17.74 4.96
CA ARG A 137 14.37 -18.73 3.92
C ARG A 137 13.40 -19.80 4.42
N GLU A 138 12.58 -20.30 3.51
CA GLU A 138 11.68 -21.40 3.78
C GLU A 138 12.41 -22.71 4.05
N THR A 139 11.80 -23.54 4.86
CA THR A 139 12.15 -24.96 5.03
C THR A 139 10.88 -25.79 4.85
N PRO A 140 10.95 -27.12 4.77
CA PRO A 140 9.74 -27.96 4.71
C PRO A 140 8.72 -27.70 5.83
N THR A 141 9.17 -27.20 6.98
CA THR A 141 8.34 -26.96 8.18
C THR A 141 8.17 -25.48 8.54
N LEU A 142 8.71 -24.57 7.74
CA LEU A 142 8.70 -23.15 8.06
C LEU A 142 8.43 -22.31 6.80
N PHE A 143 7.39 -21.48 6.87
CA PHE A 143 7.10 -20.48 5.85
C PHE A 143 7.89 -19.20 6.13
N ALA A 144 8.91 -18.95 5.33
CA ALA A 144 9.73 -17.74 5.33
C ALA A 144 10.21 -17.46 3.90
N GLY A 145 10.77 -16.28 3.62
CA GLY A 145 11.26 -15.98 2.27
C GLY A 145 11.86 -14.60 2.16
N SER A 146 12.69 -14.41 1.14
CA SER A 146 13.26 -13.10 0.80
C SER A 146 13.35 -12.95 -0.71
N ARG A 147 13.07 -11.74 -1.19
CA ARG A 147 13.32 -11.35 -2.60
C ARG A 147 14.80 -11.12 -2.88
N PHE A 148 15.59 -10.90 -1.85
CA PHE A 148 17.04 -10.75 -1.99
C PHE A 148 17.69 -12.13 -2.22
N LYS A 149 18.22 -12.36 -3.43
CA LYS A 149 18.78 -13.64 -3.86
C LYS A 149 19.87 -14.18 -2.92
N TYR A 150 20.73 -13.29 -2.43
CA TYR A 150 21.89 -13.63 -1.61
C TYR A 150 21.66 -13.44 -0.11
N MET A 151 20.41 -13.25 0.31
CA MET A 151 20.06 -13.20 1.74
C MET A 151 20.42 -14.53 2.42
N PRO A 152 21.13 -14.53 3.56
CA PRO A 152 21.43 -15.75 4.34
C PRO A 152 20.13 -16.45 4.78
N ASP A 153 20.14 -17.76 4.95
CA ASP A 153 18.94 -18.52 5.36
C ASP A 153 18.48 -18.16 6.77
N LYS A 154 19.40 -17.82 7.65
CA LYS A 154 19.15 -17.28 8.98
C LYS A 154 20.26 -16.33 9.44
N ILE A 155 19.89 -15.36 10.25
CA ILE A 155 20.80 -14.38 10.87
C ILE A 155 20.48 -14.24 12.36
N PRO A 156 21.42 -13.79 13.20
CA PRO A 156 21.09 -13.41 14.58
C PRO A 156 19.96 -12.36 14.54
N PHE A 157 19.04 -12.45 15.50
CA PHE A 157 17.93 -11.50 15.56
C PHE A 157 18.39 -10.15 16.11
N GLY A 158 18.45 -9.16 15.26
CA GLY A 158 18.81 -7.77 15.60
C GLY A 158 18.58 -6.86 14.40
N TYR A 159 18.48 -5.56 14.67
CA TYR A 159 18.27 -4.57 13.63
C TYR A 159 19.51 -4.43 12.73
N ASP A 160 20.68 -4.29 13.35
CA ASP A 160 21.94 -4.11 12.63
C ASP A 160 22.28 -5.36 11.79
N GLU A 161 22.03 -6.54 12.33
CA GLU A 161 22.22 -7.83 11.64
C GLU A 161 21.34 -7.93 10.41
N LEU A 162 20.07 -7.48 10.51
CA LEU A 162 19.16 -7.46 9.36
C LEU A 162 19.60 -6.45 8.30
N VAL A 163 19.95 -5.23 8.72
CA VAL A 163 20.41 -4.17 7.78
C VAL A 163 21.67 -4.60 7.06
N ASN A 164 22.66 -5.14 7.81
CA ASN A 164 23.91 -5.62 7.22
C ASN A 164 23.66 -6.78 6.25
N ALA A 165 22.82 -7.75 6.60
CA ALA A 165 22.50 -8.88 5.73
C ALA A 165 21.80 -8.44 4.42
N ILE A 166 20.95 -7.42 4.49
CA ILE A 166 20.33 -6.81 3.29
C ILE A 166 21.40 -6.12 2.43
N ALA A 167 22.26 -5.31 3.06
CA ALA A 167 23.33 -4.60 2.34
C ALA A 167 24.29 -5.58 1.63
N ASP A 168 24.73 -6.62 2.33
CA ASP A 168 25.61 -7.65 1.78
C ASP A 168 24.92 -8.40 0.63
N ALA A 169 23.62 -8.71 0.75
CA ALA A 169 22.88 -9.38 -0.31
C ALA A 169 22.74 -8.52 -1.57
N ILE A 170 22.59 -7.20 -1.41
CA ILE A 170 22.57 -6.23 -2.51
C ILE A 170 23.94 -6.15 -3.17
N GLU A 171 25.02 -5.97 -2.41
CA GLU A 171 26.38 -5.89 -2.92
C GLU A 171 26.79 -7.18 -3.68
N MET A 172 26.38 -8.34 -3.16
CA MET A 172 26.60 -9.62 -3.86
C MET A 172 25.83 -9.70 -5.17
N ALA A 173 24.59 -9.17 -5.24
CA ALA A 173 23.82 -9.15 -6.48
C ALA A 173 24.46 -8.22 -7.52
N GLU A 174 24.97 -7.08 -7.10
CA GLU A 174 25.69 -6.15 -7.99
C GLU A 174 26.97 -6.78 -8.53
N THR A 175 27.78 -7.39 -7.66
CA THR A 175 29.09 -7.93 -8.02
C THR A 175 29.01 -9.20 -8.84
N ARG A 176 28.07 -10.11 -8.53
CA ARG A 176 27.98 -11.44 -9.18
C ARG A 176 27.05 -11.46 -10.38
N ASP A 177 25.95 -10.72 -10.32
CA ASP A 177 24.90 -10.77 -11.34
C ASP A 177 24.92 -9.50 -12.23
N GLY A 178 25.75 -8.49 -11.91
CA GLY A 178 25.74 -7.19 -12.60
C GLY A 178 24.41 -6.45 -12.40
N ALA A 179 23.67 -6.78 -11.34
CA ALA A 179 22.42 -6.11 -11.01
C ALA A 179 22.71 -4.65 -10.66
N THR A 180 22.06 -3.72 -11.31
CA THR A 180 22.00 -2.33 -10.85
C THR A 180 20.83 -2.23 -9.90
N VAL A 181 21.10 -2.04 -8.60
CA VAL A 181 20.09 -1.57 -7.69
C VAL A 181 19.83 -0.12 -8.10
N ALA A 182 18.68 0.11 -8.73
CA ALA A 182 18.20 1.48 -8.86
C ALA A 182 18.16 2.01 -7.43
N ASP A 183 18.94 3.06 -7.15
CA ASP A 183 18.75 3.88 -5.97
C ASP A 183 17.26 4.00 -5.80
N THR A 184 16.74 3.61 -4.62
CA THR A 184 15.33 3.62 -4.34
C THR A 184 14.81 4.88 -4.96
N VAL A 185 14.06 4.77 -6.05
CA VAL A 185 13.42 5.93 -6.64
C VAL A 185 12.66 6.44 -5.45
N ALA A 186 13.22 7.45 -4.80
CA ALA A 186 12.53 8.23 -3.80
C ALA A 186 11.20 8.43 -4.47
N ALA A 187 10.17 7.73 -3.96
CA ALA A 187 8.89 7.60 -4.64
C ALA A 187 8.70 8.97 -5.21
N LYS A 188 8.69 9.12 -6.54
CA LYS A 188 8.61 10.42 -7.15
C LYS A 188 7.53 11.03 -6.32
N THR A 189 7.91 11.98 -5.48
CA THR A 189 6.94 12.73 -4.71
C THR A 189 6.14 13.24 -5.87
N GLU A 190 4.96 12.65 -6.12
CA GLU A 190 4.06 13.16 -7.12
C GLU A 190 3.99 14.59 -6.68
N GLU A 191 4.61 15.48 -7.47
CA GLU A 191 4.69 16.89 -7.12
C GLU A 191 3.27 17.22 -6.77
N ARG A 192 3.02 17.50 -5.47
CA ARG A 192 1.65 17.75 -5.02
C ARG A 192 1.15 18.81 -5.96
N VAL A 193 0.18 18.44 -6.76
CA VAL A 193 -0.39 19.30 -7.76
C VAL A 193 -0.81 20.54 -7.01
N ASP A 194 -0.10 21.66 -7.24
CA ASP A 194 -0.42 22.91 -6.56
C ASP A 194 -1.83 23.34 -6.99
N PHE A 195 -2.76 23.24 -6.05
CA PHE A 195 -4.17 23.54 -6.29
C PHE A 195 -4.38 24.89 -6.95
N ASN A 196 -3.62 25.91 -6.54
CA ASN A 196 -3.78 27.25 -7.08
C ASN A 196 -3.35 27.31 -8.55
N THR A 197 -2.26 26.63 -8.91
CA THR A 197 -1.78 26.52 -10.29
C THR A 197 -2.79 25.79 -11.16
N VAL A 198 -3.31 24.64 -10.70
CA VAL A 198 -4.29 23.86 -11.46
C VAL A 198 -5.62 24.59 -11.59
N ARG A 199 -6.07 25.26 -10.52
CA ARG A 199 -7.28 26.08 -10.54
C ARG A 199 -7.18 27.23 -11.52
N ALA A 200 -6.04 27.93 -11.54
CA ALA A 200 -5.79 29.00 -12.51
C ALA A 200 -5.83 28.45 -13.94
N ARG A 201 -5.19 27.32 -14.18
CA ARG A 201 -5.19 26.63 -15.49
C ARG A 201 -6.59 26.19 -15.91
N ALA A 202 -7.38 25.64 -15.01
CA ALA A 202 -8.77 25.25 -15.26
C ALA A 202 -9.63 26.46 -15.66
N GLN A 203 -9.44 27.61 -14.98
CA GLN A 203 -10.15 28.85 -15.30
C GLN A 203 -9.75 29.41 -16.68
N GLU A 204 -8.47 29.41 -17.01
CA GLU A 204 -7.97 29.81 -18.33
C GLU A 204 -8.60 28.96 -19.45
N LEU A 205 -8.56 27.64 -19.30
CA LEU A 205 -9.15 26.71 -20.27
C LEU A 205 -10.67 26.87 -20.36
N TRP A 206 -11.35 27.09 -19.25
CA TRP A 206 -12.79 27.38 -19.27
C TRP A 206 -13.11 28.60 -20.13
N VAL A 207 -12.40 29.70 -19.92
CA VAL A 207 -12.60 30.94 -20.73
C VAL A 207 -12.28 30.67 -22.20
N LYS A 208 -11.21 29.94 -22.50
CA LYS A 208 -10.82 29.61 -23.88
C LYS A 208 -11.86 28.74 -24.58
N LEU A 209 -12.41 27.74 -23.92
CA LEU A 209 -13.30 26.72 -24.52
C LEU A 209 -14.76 27.19 -24.54
N VAL A 210 -15.23 27.66 -23.39
CA VAL A 210 -16.64 28.06 -23.21
C VAL A 210 -16.89 29.50 -23.65
N GLY A 211 -15.91 30.39 -23.49
CA GLY A 211 -16.09 31.81 -23.74
C GLY A 211 -16.74 32.54 -22.56
N THR A 212 -17.00 33.84 -22.75
CA THR A 212 -17.66 34.73 -21.77
C THR A 212 -18.75 35.56 -22.41
N GLY A 213 -19.79 35.89 -21.63
CA GLY A 213 -20.88 36.78 -22.10
C GLY A 213 -21.66 36.18 -23.28
N GLU A 214 -21.94 37.02 -24.29
CA GLU A 214 -22.73 36.65 -25.48
C GLU A 214 -22.07 35.59 -26.38
N ASN A 215 -20.75 35.41 -26.23
CA ASN A 215 -19.98 34.40 -26.97
C ASN A 215 -19.85 33.04 -26.22
N ALA A 216 -20.57 32.88 -25.13
CA ALA A 216 -20.52 31.61 -24.35
C ALA A 216 -21.11 30.44 -25.14
N LYS A 217 -20.45 29.32 -25.08
CA LYS A 217 -20.84 28.04 -25.73
C LYS A 217 -21.45 27.08 -24.69
N PRO A 218 -22.78 27.05 -24.52
CA PRO A 218 -23.43 26.26 -23.47
C PRO A 218 -23.21 24.76 -23.65
N ASP A 219 -23.10 24.27 -24.88
CA ASP A 219 -22.87 22.85 -25.17
C ASP A 219 -21.49 22.39 -24.67
N VAL A 220 -20.45 23.23 -24.87
CA VAL A 220 -19.10 22.95 -24.37
C VAL A 220 -19.07 23.01 -22.84
N ALA A 221 -19.75 24.00 -22.25
CA ALA A 221 -19.88 24.08 -20.79
C ALA A 221 -20.52 22.83 -20.20
N ASN A 222 -21.61 22.34 -20.81
CA ASN A 222 -22.29 21.12 -20.38
C ASN A 222 -21.40 19.88 -20.54
N ALA A 223 -20.60 19.80 -21.60
CA ALA A 223 -19.64 18.71 -21.79
C ALA A 223 -18.58 18.67 -20.68
N ILE A 224 -18.02 19.82 -20.31
CA ILE A 224 -17.05 19.94 -19.20
C ILE A 224 -17.72 19.58 -17.86
N LEU A 225 -18.91 20.10 -17.58
CA LEU A 225 -19.65 19.78 -16.35
C LEU A 225 -19.97 18.27 -16.24
N LYS A 226 -20.24 17.61 -17.37
CA LYS A 226 -20.42 16.15 -17.38
C LYS A 226 -19.11 15.41 -17.07
N LYS A 227 -17.97 15.90 -17.53
CA LYS A 227 -16.65 15.33 -17.15
C LYS A 227 -16.38 15.51 -15.67
N ILE A 228 -16.67 16.68 -15.11
CA ILE A 228 -16.59 16.92 -13.66
C ILE A 228 -17.49 15.96 -12.90
N GLU A 229 -18.73 15.74 -13.35
CA GLU A 229 -19.68 14.82 -12.71
C GLU A 229 -19.15 13.37 -12.72
N ILE A 230 -18.53 12.93 -13.82
CA ILE A 230 -17.91 11.60 -13.93
C ILE A 230 -16.72 11.48 -12.94
N THR A 231 -15.84 12.49 -12.88
CA THR A 231 -14.64 12.49 -12.03
C THR A 231 -15.00 12.55 -10.55
N MET A 232 -16.00 13.36 -10.18
CA MET A 232 -16.39 13.62 -8.79
C MET A 232 -17.51 12.71 -8.27
N GLY A 233 -18.17 11.95 -9.15
CA GLY A 233 -19.36 11.17 -8.79
C GLY A 233 -20.60 12.02 -8.45
N ARG A 234 -20.51 13.34 -8.60
CA ARG A 234 -21.60 14.31 -8.37
C ARG A 234 -21.46 15.55 -9.23
N ARG A 235 -22.60 16.19 -9.50
CA ARG A 235 -22.62 17.44 -10.26
C ARG A 235 -22.09 18.59 -9.39
N MET A 236 -21.05 19.27 -9.86
CA MET A 236 -20.48 20.47 -9.22
C MET A 236 -19.80 21.39 -10.23
N LYS A 237 -19.46 22.60 -9.80
CA LYS A 237 -18.78 23.60 -10.65
C LYS A 237 -17.28 23.59 -10.39
N LEU A 238 -16.47 24.08 -11.34
CA LEU A 238 -15.02 24.27 -11.17
C LEU A 238 -14.65 25.09 -9.92
N SER A 239 -15.49 26.07 -9.56
CA SER A 239 -15.27 26.92 -8.39
C SER A 239 -15.49 26.23 -7.04
N GLU A 240 -16.09 25.05 -7.03
CA GLU A 240 -16.44 24.29 -5.81
C GLU A 240 -15.37 23.26 -5.43
N PHE A 241 -14.31 23.12 -6.25
CA PHE A 241 -13.16 22.28 -5.89
C PHE A 241 -12.38 22.86 -4.72
N THR A 242 -11.92 22.01 -3.84
CA THR A 242 -11.13 22.30 -2.64
C THR A 242 -9.69 21.81 -2.79
N GLU A 243 -8.76 22.27 -1.94
CA GLU A 243 -7.33 21.92 -2.04
C GLU A 243 -7.06 20.41 -1.95
N ASP A 244 -7.87 19.68 -1.16
CA ASP A 244 -7.81 18.23 -1.04
C ASP A 244 -8.25 17.48 -2.31
N GLN A 245 -8.81 18.18 -3.28
CA GLN A 245 -9.28 17.67 -4.57
C GLN A 245 -8.39 18.11 -5.74
N ALA A 246 -7.18 18.62 -5.48
CA ALA A 246 -6.26 19.12 -6.50
C ALA A 246 -5.97 18.09 -7.60
N ASP A 247 -5.74 16.84 -7.23
CA ASP A 247 -5.47 15.75 -8.20
C ASP A 247 -6.69 15.46 -9.10
N LEU A 248 -7.90 15.52 -8.53
CA LEU A 248 -9.15 15.34 -9.30
C LEU A 248 -9.39 16.51 -10.25
N LEU A 249 -9.08 17.74 -9.80
CA LEU A 249 -9.14 18.92 -10.66
C LEU A 249 -8.13 18.84 -11.81
N GLN A 250 -6.93 18.28 -11.54
CA GLN A 250 -5.92 18.05 -12.59
C GLN A 250 -6.43 17.11 -13.69
N LEU A 251 -7.17 16.04 -13.33
CA LEU A 251 -7.78 15.16 -14.33
C LEU A 251 -8.78 15.91 -15.21
N VAL A 252 -9.60 16.78 -14.60
CA VAL A 252 -10.54 17.63 -15.35
C VAL A 252 -9.78 18.60 -16.28
N VAL A 253 -8.66 19.17 -15.84
CA VAL A 253 -7.80 20.01 -16.67
C VAL A 253 -7.25 19.27 -17.88
N LEU A 254 -6.77 18.04 -17.70
CA LEU A 254 -6.30 17.20 -18.80
C LEU A 254 -7.41 16.93 -19.83
N ASP A 255 -8.63 16.59 -19.38
CA ASP A 255 -9.80 16.44 -20.25
C ASP A 255 -10.11 17.74 -21.03
N MET A 256 -10.01 18.90 -20.37
CA MET A 256 -10.23 20.20 -21.02
C MET A 256 -9.12 20.53 -22.02
N GLU A 257 -7.87 20.16 -21.76
CA GLU A 257 -6.75 20.31 -22.70
C GLU A 257 -6.93 19.46 -23.96
N GLU A 258 -7.47 18.26 -23.83
CA GLU A 258 -7.83 17.44 -24.98
C GLU A 258 -8.94 18.08 -25.83
N MET A 259 -9.93 18.69 -25.19
CA MET A 259 -11.00 19.42 -25.89
C MET A 259 -10.51 20.72 -26.56
N ALA A 260 -9.34 21.21 -26.17
CA ALA A 260 -8.76 22.45 -26.71
C ALA A 260 -7.82 22.24 -27.91
N LYS A 261 -7.49 20.97 -28.23
CA LYS A 261 -6.73 20.56 -29.41
C LYS A 261 -7.61 20.46 -30.63
#